data_f460cd11c968f653b515ae3d95dcf2e3
#
_entry.id   f460cd11c968f653b515ae3d95dcf2e3
#
_cell.length_a   1.000
_cell.length_b   1.000
_cell.length_c   1.000
_cell.angle_alpha   90.00
_cell.angle_beta   90.00
_cell.angle_gamma   90.00
#
_symmetry.space_group_name_H-M   'P 1'
#
loop_
_entity.id
_entity.type
_entity.pdbx_description
1 polymer ?
#
loop_
_entity_poly.entity_id
_entity_poly.type
_entity_poly.pdbx_seq_one_letter_code
_entity_poly.pdbx_strand_id
1 'polypeptide(L)'
;MITINGKDVKQEIIRILETHPEGLTLQALSNEIGISRQTLIKYVFELKGSGIVYRRRVGSATLHYLRSILAKFNKQFEEVDYETPY
;
A
#
# COMPACT_ATOMS: atom_id res chain seq x y z
N MET A 1 -17.13 3.72 20.67
CA MET A 1 -16.35 4.17 19.58
C MET A 1 -14.94 3.63 19.61
N ILE A 2 -14.41 3.24 18.49
CA ILE A 2 -13.10 2.63 18.44
C ILE A 2 -12.07 3.69 18.14
N THR A 3 -11.02 3.72 18.93
CA THR A 3 -9.90 4.59 18.69
C THR A 3 -8.88 3.81 17.90
N ILE A 4 -8.56 4.31 16.72
CA ILE A 4 -7.58 3.66 15.87
C ILE A 4 -6.24 4.30 16.09
N ASN A 5 -5.29 3.52 16.58
CA ASN A 5 -3.93 4.02 16.73
C ASN A 5 -3.10 3.60 15.53
N GLY A 6 -1.85 4.02 15.49
CA GLY A 6 -1.01 3.80 14.33
C GLY A 6 -0.82 2.33 14.00
N LYS A 7 -0.72 1.51 15.02
CA LYS A 7 -0.54 0.09 14.80
C LYS A 7 -1.76 -0.51 14.11
N ASP A 8 -2.94 -0.10 14.56
CA ASP A 8 -4.17 -0.60 13.97
C ASP A 8 -4.31 -0.17 12.52
N VAL A 9 -3.93 1.06 12.21
CA VAL A 9 -4.01 1.56 10.85
C VAL A 9 -3.09 0.75 9.95
N LYS A 10 -1.87 0.50 10.39
CA LYS A 10 -0.93 -0.28 9.59
C LYS A 10 -1.45 -1.67 9.32
N GLN A 11 -2.05 -2.30 10.31
CA GLN A 11 -2.58 -3.63 10.13
C GLN A 11 -3.76 -3.65 9.17
N GLU A 12 -4.60 -2.61 9.24
CA GLU A 12 -5.70 -2.50 8.30
C GLU A 12 -5.21 -2.33 6.88
N ILE A 13 -4.17 -1.53 6.70
CA ILE A 13 -3.61 -1.35 5.37
C ILE A 13 -3.14 -2.69 4.82
N ILE A 14 -2.42 -3.44 5.64
CA ILE A 14 -1.90 -4.74 5.23
C ILE A 14 -3.05 -5.68 4.88
N ARG A 15 -4.06 -5.72 5.72
CA ARG A 15 -5.19 -6.62 5.52
C ARG A 15 -5.90 -6.32 4.20
N ILE A 16 -6.12 -5.05 3.94
CA ILE A 16 -6.82 -4.65 2.73
C ILE A 16 -5.99 -4.96 1.50
N LEU A 17 -4.70 -4.68 1.57
CA LEU A 17 -3.84 -4.93 0.42
C LEU A 17 -3.69 -6.42 0.14
N GLU A 18 -3.85 -7.25 1.16
CA GLU A 18 -3.81 -8.69 0.94
C GLU A 18 -4.92 -9.17 0.01
N THR A 19 -6.04 -8.48 0.05
CA THR A 19 -7.17 -8.87 -0.79
C THR A 19 -7.19 -8.13 -2.12
N HIS A 20 -6.19 -7.28 -2.36
CA HIS A 20 -6.14 -6.50 -3.59
C HIS A 20 -4.78 -6.63 -4.25
N PRO A 21 -4.51 -7.79 -4.84
CA PRO A 21 -3.20 -7.98 -5.48
C PRO A 21 -2.96 -7.04 -6.65
N GLU A 22 -4.03 -6.47 -7.18
CA GLU A 22 -3.90 -5.49 -8.26
C GLU A 22 -3.39 -4.15 -7.77
N GLY A 23 -3.35 -3.96 -6.45
CA GLY A 23 -2.90 -2.70 -5.88
C GLY A 23 -4.04 -1.70 -5.71
N LEU A 24 -3.84 -0.76 -4.80
CA LEU A 24 -4.83 0.27 -4.52
C LEU A 24 -4.17 1.63 -4.46
N THR A 25 -4.91 2.65 -4.88
CA THR A 25 -4.48 4.02 -4.72
C THR A 25 -4.67 4.45 -3.26
N LEU A 26 -4.06 5.58 -2.92
CA LEU A 26 -4.28 6.14 -1.58
C LEU A 26 -5.74 6.48 -1.36
N GLN A 27 -6.41 6.97 -2.38
CA GLN A 27 -7.81 7.33 -2.23
C GLN A 27 -8.65 6.09 -1.94
N ALA A 28 -8.38 5.00 -2.63
CA ALA A 28 -9.11 3.76 -2.38
C ALA A 28 -8.84 3.24 -0.98
N LEU A 29 -7.59 3.28 -0.54
CA LEU A 29 -7.26 2.86 0.81
C LEU A 29 -7.94 3.75 1.84
N SER A 30 -7.92 5.05 1.60
CA SER A 30 -8.56 6.00 2.49
C SER A 30 -10.05 5.69 2.64
N ASN A 31 -10.69 5.40 1.52
CA ASN A 31 -12.11 5.08 1.54
C ASN A 31 -12.38 3.78 2.29
N GLU A 32 -11.53 2.79 2.10
CA GLU A 32 -11.73 1.50 2.74
C GLU A 32 -11.55 1.58 4.23
N ILE A 33 -10.56 2.33 4.68
CA ILE A 33 -10.25 2.39 6.10
C ILE A 33 -11.09 3.45 6.80
N GLY A 34 -11.43 4.50 6.08
CA GLY A 34 -12.25 5.57 6.66
C GLY A 34 -11.43 6.62 7.36
N ILE A 35 -10.19 6.83 6.93
CA ILE A 35 -9.36 7.90 7.47
C ILE A 35 -8.93 8.81 6.34
N SER A 36 -8.44 9.98 6.69
CA SER A 36 -8.04 10.95 5.67
C SER A 36 -6.79 10.48 4.95
N ARG A 37 -6.63 10.96 3.72
CA ARG A 37 -5.44 10.63 2.95
C ARG A 37 -4.18 11.12 3.63
N GLN A 38 -4.24 12.27 4.27
CA GLN A 38 -3.07 12.80 4.94
C GLN A 38 -2.60 11.90 6.06
N THR A 39 -3.55 11.41 6.84
CA THR A 39 -3.21 10.48 7.92
C THR A 39 -2.68 9.18 7.34
N LEU A 40 -3.32 8.71 6.28
CA LEU A 40 -2.94 7.46 5.66
C LEU A 40 -1.53 7.51 5.10
N ILE A 41 -1.15 8.60 4.47
CA ILE A 41 0.16 8.73 3.86
C ILE A 41 1.28 8.47 4.85
N LYS A 42 1.10 8.96 6.06
CA LYS A 42 2.10 8.78 7.11
C LYS A 42 2.38 7.30 7.34
N TYR A 43 1.33 6.50 7.45
CA TYR A 43 1.49 5.10 7.75
C TYR A 43 1.94 4.29 6.53
N VAL A 44 1.48 4.69 5.37
CA VAL A 44 1.95 4.04 4.14
C VAL A 44 3.44 4.28 3.95
N PHE A 45 3.93 5.48 4.24
CA PHE A 45 5.34 5.76 4.19
C PHE A 45 6.13 4.87 5.13
N GLU A 46 5.62 4.67 6.33
CA GLU A 46 6.30 3.81 7.29
C GLU A 46 6.36 2.37 6.80
N LEU A 47 5.27 1.89 6.24
CA LEU A 47 5.24 0.54 5.69
C LEU A 47 6.15 0.39 4.48
N LYS A 48 6.22 1.44 3.66
CA LYS A 48 7.12 1.41 2.52
C LYS A 48 8.57 1.40 2.99
N GLY A 49 8.88 2.18 4.00
CA GLY A 49 10.23 2.21 4.54
C GLY A 49 10.65 0.89 5.14
N SER A 50 9.70 0.13 5.65
CA SER A 50 9.97 -1.19 6.19
C SER A 50 10.00 -2.28 5.14
N GLY A 51 9.72 -1.94 3.89
CA GLY A 51 9.73 -2.93 2.83
C GLY A 51 8.49 -3.77 2.75
N ILE A 52 7.43 -3.40 3.46
CA ILE A 52 6.19 -4.16 3.46
C ILE A 52 5.30 -3.77 2.30
N VAL A 53 5.34 -2.50 1.92
CA VAL A 53 4.50 -1.97 0.86
C VAL A 53 5.38 -1.41 -0.25
N TYR A 54 5.01 -1.70 -1.49
CA TYR A 54 5.64 -1.14 -2.67
C TYR A 54 4.69 -0.21 -3.37
N ARG A 55 5.24 0.73 -4.09
CA ARG A 55 4.46 1.66 -4.90
C ARG A 55 4.87 1.52 -6.34
N ARG A 56 3.89 1.64 -7.21
CA ARG A 56 4.13 1.58 -8.64
C ARG A 56 3.25 2.59 -9.33
N ARG A 57 3.85 3.32 -10.26
CA ARG A 57 3.11 4.29 -11.02
C ARG A 57 2.56 3.65 -12.27
N VAL A 58 1.26 3.83 -12.48
CA VAL A 58 0.60 3.29 -13.67
C VAL A 58 -0.21 4.44 -14.25
N GLY A 59 0.26 4.99 -15.36
CA GLY A 59 -0.33 6.20 -15.91
C GLY A 59 -0.21 7.34 -14.92
N SER A 60 -1.32 7.95 -14.59
CA SER A 60 -1.32 9.04 -13.62
C SER A 60 -1.65 8.56 -12.23
N ALA A 61 -1.84 7.27 -12.04
CA ALA A 61 -2.18 6.72 -10.74
C ALA A 61 -0.97 6.08 -10.09
N THR A 62 -0.96 6.07 -8.76
CA THR A 62 0.05 5.37 -7.99
C THR A 62 -0.64 4.27 -7.22
N LEU A 63 -0.23 3.05 -7.45
CA LEU A 63 -0.81 1.89 -6.81
C LEU A 63 0.10 1.38 -5.72
N HIS A 64 -0.49 0.86 -4.68
CA HIS A 64 0.23 0.34 -3.53
C HIS A 64 -0.03 -1.15 -3.42
N TYR A 65 1.02 -1.91 -3.16
CA TYR A 65 0.96 -3.37 -3.13
C TYR A 65 1.67 -3.87 -1.89
N LEU A 66 1.25 -5.03 -1.43
CA LEU A 66 2.06 -5.74 -0.44
C LEU A 66 3.21 -6.43 -1.15
N ARG A 67 4.39 -6.34 -0.56
CA ARG A 67 5.55 -6.98 -1.12
C ARG A 67 5.36 -8.48 -1.24
N SER A 68 4.77 -9.10 -0.24
CA SER A 68 4.59 -10.55 -0.26
C SER A 68 3.66 -11.00 -1.38
N ILE A 69 2.64 -10.20 -1.65
CA ILE A 69 1.73 -10.50 -2.74
C ILE A 69 2.43 -10.33 -4.08
N LEU A 70 3.17 -9.24 -4.19
CA LEU A 70 3.89 -8.97 -5.41
C LEU A 70 4.86 -10.08 -5.74
N ALA A 71 5.53 -10.59 -4.73
CA ALA A 71 6.49 -11.67 -4.93
C ALA A 71 5.83 -12.93 -5.46
N LYS A 72 4.60 -13.19 -5.04
CA LYS A 72 3.90 -14.38 -5.49
C LYS A 72 3.56 -14.33 -6.97
N PHE A 73 3.22 -13.17 -7.47
CA PHE A 73 2.81 -13.04 -8.85
C PHE A 73 3.94 -12.62 -9.74
N ASN A 74 5.17 -12.75 -9.32
CA ASN A 74 6.08 -11.78 -9.77
C ASN A 74 7.21 -12.19 -10.58
N LYS A 75 7.18 -13.36 -11.17
CA LYS A 75 8.25 -13.67 -12.08
C LYS A 75 8.26 -12.72 -13.23
N GLN A 76 7.10 -12.25 -13.62
CA GLN A 76 7.04 -11.31 -14.72
C GLN A 76 7.41 -9.93 -14.31
N PHE A 77 7.36 -9.63 -13.01
CA PHE A 77 7.64 -8.29 -12.56
C PHE A 77 9.04 -8.10 -12.11
N GLU A 78 9.81 -9.16 -12.09
CA GLU A 78 11.13 -9.07 -11.54
C GLU A 78 11.98 -8.07 -12.23
N GLU A 79 11.73 -7.85 -13.50
CA GLU A 79 12.54 -6.93 -14.25
C GLU A 79 11.99 -5.55 -14.27
N VAL A 80 10.87 -5.35 -13.62
CA VAL A 80 10.25 -4.06 -13.57
C VAL A 80 10.79 -3.33 -12.36
N ASP A 81 11.10 -2.08 -12.55
CA ASP A 81 11.58 -1.26 -11.47
C ASP A 81 10.41 -0.75 -10.66
N TYR A 82 10.16 -1.39 -9.53
CA TYR A 82 9.06 -0.96 -8.69
C TYR A 82 9.43 0.16 -7.77
N GLU A 83 10.70 0.31 -7.61
CA GLU A 83 11.18 1.22 -6.60
C GLU A 83 11.34 2.57 -7.19
N THR A 84 10.29 3.11 -7.65
CA THR A 84 10.37 4.41 -8.27
C THR A 84 10.69 5.43 -7.21
N PRO A 85 11.78 6.11 -7.29
CA PRO A 85 12.07 7.18 -6.35
C PRO A 85 11.09 8.30 -6.59
N TYR A 86 10.88 9.10 -5.61
CA TYR A 86 9.96 10.20 -5.74
C TYR A 86 10.64 11.43 -6.18
#